data_18ca5c21840438e178e752847af53814
#
_entry.id   18ca5c21840438e178e752847af53814
#
_cell.length_a   1.000
_cell.length_b   1.000
_cell.length_c   1.000
_cell.angle_alpha   90.00
_cell.angle_beta   90.00
_cell.angle_gamma   90.00
#
_symmetry.space_group_name_H-M   'P 1'
#
loop_
_entity.id
_entity.type
_entity.pdbx_description
1 polymer ?
#
loop_
_entity_poly.entity_id
_entity_poly.type
_entity_poly.pdbx_seq_one_letter_code
_entity_poly.pdbx_strand_id
1 'polypeptide(L)'
;MSVVKIVILNWNGAAHLRRFLPSVVRTASPGVEIVVADNGSTDGSAALVEREFPSVTLLRLPENYGFAGGYNRALERLGGDYWVLLNSDVEPAEGWLEPLIAELDAQPDVAVVGPKLLSCAERDRFEYAGAAGGFIDWFGFPFCRGRILRTLEKDRGQYDDTRDVFWVSGAAFCCRAEVFRRMGGFDAGFFAHMEEIDLCWRM
;
A
#
# COMPACT_ATOMS: atom_id res chain seq x y z
N MET A 1 -19.89 6.83 8.04
CA MET A 1 -18.96 6.31 7.01
C MET A 1 -17.56 6.60 7.49
N SER A 2 -16.71 5.61 7.44
CA SER A 2 -15.30 5.75 7.83
C SER A 2 -14.56 6.66 6.85
N VAL A 3 -13.67 7.50 7.36
CA VAL A 3 -12.83 8.39 6.54
C VAL A 3 -11.64 7.60 6.03
N VAL A 4 -11.62 7.33 4.72
CA VAL A 4 -10.58 6.54 4.05
C VAL A 4 -9.67 7.44 3.24
N LYS A 5 -8.36 7.21 3.32
CA LYS A 5 -7.36 7.89 2.50
C LYS A 5 -6.46 6.89 1.79
N ILE A 6 -6.29 7.04 0.49
CA ILE A 6 -5.24 6.38 -0.28
C ILE A 6 -4.01 7.27 -0.24
N VAL A 7 -2.90 6.76 0.26
CA VAL A 7 -1.64 7.52 0.42
C VAL A 7 -0.57 6.87 -0.44
N ILE A 8 -0.06 7.60 -1.41
CA ILE A 8 0.98 7.17 -2.33
C ILE A 8 2.25 7.93 -2.00
N LEU A 9 3.28 7.23 -1.50
CA LEU A 9 4.59 7.83 -1.31
C LEU A 9 5.31 7.89 -2.67
N ASN A 10 5.81 9.07 -3.02
CA ASN A 10 6.50 9.30 -4.28
C ASN A 10 7.88 9.91 -4.06
N TRP A 11 8.90 9.32 -4.70
CA TRP A 11 10.22 9.91 -4.82
C TRP A 11 10.77 9.70 -6.23
N ASN A 12 10.90 10.80 -6.97
CA ASN A 12 11.36 10.80 -8.36
C ASN A 12 10.59 9.81 -9.27
N GLY A 13 9.27 9.73 -9.05
CA GLY A 13 8.39 8.76 -9.70
C GLY A 13 7.46 9.37 -10.76
N ALA A 14 7.83 10.47 -11.44
CA ALA A 14 6.97 11.14 -12.42
C ALA A 14 6.42 10.19 -13.50
N ALA A 15 7.25 9.23 -13.96
CA ALA A 15 6.85 8.25 -14.96
C ALA A 15 5.80 7.26 -14.41
N HIS A 16 5.98 6.79 -13.16
CA HIS A 16 5.01 5.92 -12.48
C HIS A 16 3.70 6.64 -12.23
N LEU A 17 3.72 7.84 -11.65
CA LEU A 17 2.52 8.63 -11.41
C LEU A 17 1.74 8.89 -12.70
N ARG A 18 2.41 9.27 -13.80
CA ARG A 18 1.74 9.48 -15.09
C ARG A 18 1.05 8.22 -15.60
N ARG A 19 1.66 7.06 -15.38
CA ARG A 19 1.13 5.78 -15.84
C ARG A 19 0.02 5.24 -14.96
N PHE A 20 0.18 5.25 -13.65
CA PHE A 20 -0.65 4.50 -12.71
C PHE A 20 -1.68 5.34 -11.94
N LEU A 21 -1.37 6.61 -11.62
CA LEU A 21 -2.28 7.47 -10.87
C LEU A 21 -3.66 7.68 -11.54
N PRO A 22 -3.80 7.72 -12.90
CA PRO A 22 -5.10 7.76 -13.53
C PRO A 22 -6.01 6.58 -13.16
N SER A 23 -5.47 5.36 -13.00
CA SER A 23 -6.24 4.21 -12.57
C SER A 23 -6.69 4.33 -11.11
N VAL A 24 -5.82 4.82 -10.23
CA VAL A 24 -6.16 5.07 -8.82
C VAL A 24 -7.30 6.08 -8.70
N VAL A 25 -7.22 7.19 -9.44
CA VAL A 25 -8.29 8.23 -9.46
C VAL A 25 -9.60 7.67 -9.99
N ARG A 26 -9.55 6.84 -11.02
CA ARG A 26 -10.76 6.24 -11.64
C ARG A 26 -11.43 5.23 -10.72
N THR A 27 -10.65 4.40 -10.00
CA THR A 27 -11.14 3.28 -9.20
C THR A 27 -11.33 3.60 -7.73
N ALA A 28 -11.02 4.82 -7.30
CA ALA A 28 -11.29 5.27 -5.94
C ALA A 28 -12.79 5.45 -5.73
N SER A 29 -13.31 4.92 -4.63
CA SER A 29 -14.73 5.07 -4.26
C SER A 29 -15.06 6.53 -3.94
N PRO A 30 -16.32 6.97 -4.16
CA PRO A 30 -16.74 8.31 -3.79
C PRO A 30 -16.47 8.64 -2.32
N GLY A 31 -15.87 9.80 -2.07
CA GLY A 31 -15.54 10.25 -0.72
C GLY A 31 -14.19 9.80 -0.19
N VAL A 32 -13.43 8.98 -0.94
CA VAL A 32 -12.06 8.62 -0.62
C VAL A 32 -11.12 9.74 -1.07
N GLU A 33 -10.26 10.21 -0.16
CA GLU A 33 -9.22 11.18 -0.47
C GLU A 33 -7.97 10.46 -0.97
N ILE A 34 -7.44 10.91 -2.12
CA ILE A 34 -6.15 10.44 -2.65
C ILE A 34 -5.09 11.48 -2.31
N VAL A 35 -4.02 11.03 -1.67
CA VAL A 35 -2.88 11.85 -1.26
C VAL A 35 -1.62 11.31 -1.93
N VAL A 36 -0.93 12.15 -2.67
CA VAL A 36 0.45 11.87 -3.09
C VAL A 36 1.38 12.59 -2.13
N ALA A 37 2.12 11.82 -1.34
CA ALA A 37 3.15 12.31 -0.44
C ALA A 37 4.49 12.36 -1.21
N ASP A 38 4.86 13.54 -1.66
CA ASP A 38 6.11 13.78 -2.37
C ASP A 38 7.28 13.83 -1.38
N ASN A 39 8.14 12.84 -1.43
CA ASN A 39 9.26 12.61 -0.52
C ASN A 39 10.54 13.34 -0.97
N GLY A 40 10.43 14.63 -1.29
CA GLY A 40 11.55 15.45 -1.73
C GLY A 40 12.02 15.17 -3.15
N SER A 41 11.09 14.99 -4.09
CA SER A 41 11.41 14.72 -5.49
C SER A 41 12.01 15.94 -6.21
N THR A 42 12.86 15.66 -7.21
CA THR A 42 13.52 16.66 -8.06
C THR A 42 13.22 16.47 -9.57
N ASP A 43 12.44 15.44 -9.93
CA ASP A 43 12.14 15.06 -11.32
C ASP A 43 10.89 15.74 -11.92
N GLY A 44 10.29 16.69 -11.17
CA GLY A 44 9.06 17.37 -11.57
C GLY A 44 7.77 16.61 -11.28
N SER A 45 7.82 15.47 -10.56
CA SER A 45 6.64 14.69 -10.19
C SER A 45 5.62 15.49 -9.37
N ALA A 46 6.07 16.34 -8.44
CA ALA A 46 5.17 17.21 -7.68
C ALA A 46 4.39 18.19 -8.58
N ALA A 47 5.07 18.84 -9.51
CA ALA A 47 4.44 19.76 -10.47
C ALA A 47 3.49 19.02 -11.45
N LEU A 48 3.79 17.76 -11.77
CA LEU A 48 2.92 16.91 -12.56
C LEU A 48 1.59 16.65 -11.83
N VAL A 49 1.65 16.29 -10.55
CA VAL A 49 0.42 16.04 -9.75
C VAL A 49 -0.43 17.30 -9.69
N GLU A 50 0.14 18.46 -9.37
CA GLU A 50 -0.61 19.72 -9.30
C GLU A 50 -1.29 20.09 -10.63
N ARG A 51 -0.61 19.87 -11.75
CA ARG A 51 -1.12 20.24 -13.06
C ARG A 51 -2.13 19.25 -13.62
N GLU A 52 -1.85 17.94 -13.53
CA GLU A 52 -2.60 16.91 -14.23
C GLU A 52 -3.66 16.20 -13.34
N PHE A 53 -3.53 16.32 -12.02
CA PHE A 53 -4.42 15.64 -11.06
C PHE A 53 -4.95 16.59 -9.96
N PRO A 54 -5.74 17.61 -10.32
CA PRO A 54 -6.20 18.64 -9.37
C PRO A 54 -7.11 18.11 -8.25
N SER A 55 -7.65 16.90 -8.41
CA SER A 55 -8.46 16.20 -7.37
C SER A 55 -7.60 15.44 -6.35
N VAL A 56 -6.29 15.33 -6.57
CA VAL A 56 -5.35 14.64 -5.70
C VAL A 56 -4.68 15.64 -4.78
N THR A 57 -4.69 15.35 -3.48
CA THR A 57 -3.98 16.16 -2.49
C THR A 57 -2.48 15.90 -2.62
N LEU A 58 -1.69 16.94 -2.84
CA LEU A 58 -0.23 16.85 -2.82
C LEU A 58 0.30 17.28 -1.45
N LEU A 59 0.96 16.36 -0.74
CA LEU A 59 1.66 16.61 0.51
C LEU A 59 3.18 16.60 0.23
N ARG A 60 3.86 17.72 0.47
CA ARG A 60 5.31 17.82 0.22
C ARG A 60 6.11 17.58 1.50
N LEU A 61 7.06 16.67 1.43
CA LEU A 61 8.11 16.49 2.42
C LEU A 61 9.38 17.22 1.95
N PRO A 62 10.19 17.78 2.87
CA PRO A 62 11.32 18.63 2.50
C PRO A 62 12.49 17.87 1.87
N GLU A 63 12.61 16.56 2.14
CA GLU A 63 13.70 15.70 1.66
C GLU A 63 13.25 14.24 1.59
N ASN A 64 14.08 13.36 1.05
CA ASN A 64 13.82 11.93 0.99
C ASN A 64 14.17 11.25 2.32
N TYR A 65 13.15 10.78 3.02
CA TYR A 65 13.25 10.04 4.29
C TYR A 65 13.24 8.52 4.12
N GLY A 66 13.43 7.99 2.90
CA GLY A 66 13.23 6.59 2.59
C GLY A 66 11.74 6.21 2.56
N PHE A 67 11.46 4.93 2.44
CA PHE A 67 10.08 4.42 2.37
C PHE A 67 9.39 4.52 3.74
N ALA A 68 9.94 3.87 4.75
CA ALA A 68 9.39 3.85 6.10
C ALA A 68 9.27 5.25 6.73
N GLY A 69 10.35 6.03 6.71
CA GLY A 69 10.37 7.39 7.26
C GLY A 69 9.48 8.35 6.48
N GLY A 70 9.38 8.20 5.16
CA GLY A 70 8.52 9.00 4.30
C GLY A 70 7.04 8.79 4.61
N TYR A 71 6.59 7.53 4.72
CA TYR A 71 5.22 7.24 5.13
C TYR A 71 4.92 7.75 6.54
N ASN A 72 5.77 7.50 7.53
CA ASN A 72 5.55 7.99 8.89
C ASN A 72 5.31 9.49 8.91
N ARG A 73 6.19 10.28 8.28
CA ARG A 73 6.08 11.75 8.23
C ARG A 73 4.85 12.26 7.46
N ALA A 74 4.45 11.54 6.41
CA ALA A 74 3.24 11.87 5.68
C ALA A 74 2.00 11.60 6.54
N LEU A 75 1.92 10.42 7.16
CA LEU A 75 0.77 9.95 7.94
C LEU A 75 0.57 10.73 9.25
N GLU A 76 1.65 11.26 9.85
CA GLU A 76 1.57 12.19 10.99
C GLU A 76 0.74 13.45 10.69
N ARG A 77 0.69 13.87 9.41
CA ARG A 77 -0.03 15.06 8.95
C ARG A 77 -1.44 14.75 8.46
N LEU A 78 -1.84 13.47 8.43
CA LEU A 78 -3.10 13.02 7.87
C LEU A 78 -4.04 12.50 8.96
N GLY A 79 -5.29 12.97 8.94
CA GLY A 79 -6.40 12.35 9.65
C GLY A 79 -6.94 11.14 8.90
N GLY A 80 -7.98 10.52 9.43
CA GLY A 80 -8.71 9.41 8.83
C GLY A 80 -8.81 8.22 9.76
N ASP A 81 -9.72 7.31 9.43
CA ASP A 81 -9.96 6.06 10.14
C ASP A 81 -9.15 4.91 9.53
N TYR A 82 -9.08 4.89 8.20
CA TYR A 82 -8.32 3.91 7.44
C TYR A 82 -7.34 4.58 6.48
N TRP A 83 -6.14 4.05 6.42
CA TRP A 83 -5.12 4.43 5.45
C TRP A 83 -4.80 3.27 4.52
N VAL A 84 -4.83 3.52 3.23
CA VAL A 84 -4.39 2.59 2.19
C VAL A 84 -3.05 3.09 1.65
N LEU A 85 -1.97 2.51 2.13
CA LEU A 85 -0.63 2.80 1.62
C LEU A 85 -0.47 2.06 0.31
N LEU A 86 -0.30 2.80 -0.78
CA LEU A 86 -0.27 2.26 -2.12
C LEU A 86 1.00 2.69 -2.83
N ASN A 87 1.74 1.75 -3.40
CA ASN A 87 2.91 2.09 -4.20
C ASN A 87 2.52 2.85 -5.47
N SER A 88 3.41 3.72 -5.94
CA SER A 88 3.20 4.56 -7.13
C SER A 88 3.16 3.78 -8.45
N ASP A 89 3.50 2.50 -8.44
CA ASP A 89 3.54 1.58 -9.59
C ASP A 89 2.46 0.50 -9.55
N VAL A 90 1.44 0.66 -8.72
CA VAL A 90 0.29 -0.25 -8.62
C VAL A 90 -0.87 0.25 -9.49
N GLU A 91 -1.47 -0.68 -10.26
CA GLU A 91 -2.69 -0.47 -11.04
C GLU A 91 -3.87 -1.17 -10.36
N PRO A 92 -4.73 -0.44 -9.63
CA PRO A 92 -5.88 -1.06 -8.98
C PRO A 92 -6.96 -1.50 -9.99
N ALA A 93 -7.61 -2.63 -9.70
CA ALA A 93 -8.78 -3.10 -10.44
C ALA A 93 -10.06 -2.34 -10.00
N GLU A 94 -11.12 -2.40 -10.80
CA GLU A 94 -12.43 -1.89 -10.38
C GLU A 94 -12.94 -2.65 -9.14
N GLY A 95 -13.50 -1.92 -8.17
CA GLY A 95 -14.07 -2.51 -6.95
C GLY A 95 -13.04 -3.11 -5.99
N TRP A 96 -11.77 -2.73 -6.08
CA TRP A 96 -10.71 -3.31 -5.25
C TRP A 96 -10.74 -2.83 -3.78
N LEU A 97 -11.21 -1.62 -3.55
CA LEU A 97 -11.12 -0.95 -2.25
C LEU A 97 -12.24 -1.36 -1.29
N GLU A 98 -13.45 -1.47 -1.81
CA GLU A 98 -14.66 -1.75 -1.02
C GLU A 98 -14.54 -3.03 -0.19
N PRO A 99 -14.05 -4.17 -0.71
CA PRO A 99 -13.88 -5.38 0.08
C PRO A 99 -12.88 -5.22 1.24
N LEU A 100 -11.80 -4.43 1.03
CA LEU A 100 -10.80 -4.18 2.07
C LEU A 100 -11.39 -3.37 3.23
N ILE A 101 -12.17 -2.34 2.91
CA ILE A 101 -12.84 -1.52 3.92
C ILE A 101 -13.94 -2.32 4.62
N ALA A 102 -14.73 -3.10 3.88
CA ALA A 102 -15.77 -3.95 4.46
C ALA A 102 -15.20 -4.97 5.45
N GLU A 103 -14.04 -5.56 5.15
CA GLU A 103 -13.35 -6.48 6.05
C GLU A 103 -12.94 -5.78 7.35
N LEU A 104 -12.32 -4.61 7.25
CA LEU A 104 -11.98 -3.82 8.45
C LEU A 104 -13.21 -3.40 9.24
N ASP A 105 -14.30 -2.98 8.59
CA ASP A 105 -15.53 -2.57 9.27
C ASP A 105 -16.21 -3.77 10.00
N ALA A 106 -16.15 -4.96 9.39
CA ALA A 106 -16.78 -6.18 9.95
C ALA A 106 -15.98 -6.83 11.08
N GLN A 107 -14.65 -6.65 11.10
CA GLN A 107 -13.72 -7.37 11.99
C GLN A 107 -12.87 -6.39 12.82
N PRO A 108 -13.34 -5.95 14.00
CA PRO A 108 -12.60 -4.97 14.82
C PRO A 108 -11.20 -5.39 15.24
N ASP A 109 -10.95 -6.68 15.35
CA ASP A 109 -9.64 -7.25 15.74
C ASP A 109 -8.63 -7.32 14.59
N VAL A 110 -9.08 -7.10 13.34
CA VAL A 110 -8.19 -7.03 12.19
C VAL A 110 -7.54 -5.65 12.11
N ALA A 111 -6.21 -5.61 12.18
CA ALA A 111 -5.42 -4.37 12.16
C ALA A 111 -5.14 -3.89 10.73
N VAL A 112 -4.90 -4.83 9.82
CA VAL A 112 -4.49 -4.57 8.43
C VAL A 112 -5.06 -5.61 7.50
N VAL A 113 -5.39 -5.20 6.28
CA VAL A 113 -5.82 -6.06 5.17
C VAL A 113 -5.05 -5.70 3.90
N GLY A 114 -4.86 -6.66 3.02
CA GLY A 114 -4.22 -6.45 1.73
C GLY A 114 -4.89 -7.24 0.62
N PRO A 115 -4.92 -6.71 -0.60
CA PRO A 115 -5.43 -7.43 -1.74
C PRO A 115 -4.43 -8.47 -2.24
N LYS A 116 -4.90 -9.37 -3.07
CA LYS A 116 -4.07 -10.17 -3.95
C LYS A 116 -3.41 -9.27 -5.00
N LEU A 117 -2.10 -9.45 -5.23
CA LEU A 117 -1.29 -8.68 -6.17
C LEU A 117 -0.86 -9.55 -7.35
N LEU A 118 -1.12 -9.07 -8.55
CA LEU A 118 -0.73 -9.72 -9.79
C LEU A 118 0.36 -8.90 -10.51
N SER A 119 1.17 -9.58 -11.30
CA SER A 119 2.20 -8.93 -12.11
C SER A 119 1.57 -8.05 -13.19
N CYS A 120 2.00 -6.80 -13.30
CA CYS A 120 1.58 -5.92 -14.41
C CYS A 120 2.08 -6.40 -15.77
N ALA A 121 3.17 -7.17 -15.82
CA ALA A 121 3.76 -7.69 -17.06
C ALA A 121 3.09 -9.01 -17.49
N GLU A 122 2.79 -9.90 -16.53
CA GLU A 122 2.16 -11.20 -16.75
C GLU A 122 0.91 -11.28 -15.88
N ARG A 123 -0.20 -10.68 -16.34
CA ARG A 123 -1.44 -10.48 -15.54
C ARG A 123 -2.13 -11.77 -15.07
N ASP A 124 -1.70 -12.93 -15.55
CA ASP A 124 -2.16 -14.26 -15.10
C ASP A 124 -1.24 -14.87 -14.03
N ARG A 125 -0.25 -14.10 -13.50
CA ARG A 125 0.68 -14.53 -12.45
C ARG A 125 0.66 -13.60 -11.26
N PHE A 126 0.98 -14.16 -10.12
CA PHE A 126 1.17 -13.37 -8.91
C PHE A 126 2.39 -12.44 -9.02
N GLU A 127 2.31 -11.34 -8.30
CA GLU A 127 3.44 -10.42 -8.14
C GLU A 127 4.52 -11.08 -7.24
N TYR A 128 5.78 -10.63 -7.41
CA TYR A 128 6.92 -11.25 -6.74
C TYR A 128 6.98 -10.98 -5.22
N ALA A 129 6.69 -9.74 -4.79
CA ALA A 129 6.95 -9.26 -3.44
C ALA A 129 5.67 -9.12 -2.60
N GLY A 130 4.96 -10.22 -2.36
CA GLY A 130 3.80 -10.19 -1.48
C GLY A 130 2.57 -10.90 -2.01
N ALA A 131 2.46 -11.07 -3.32
CA ALA A 131 1.50 -11.93 -4.00
C ALA A 131 0.09 -11.96 -3.35
N ALA A 132 -0.24 -13.00 -2.58
CA ALA A 132 -1.54 -13.19 -1.93
C ALA A 132 -1.44 -13.26 -0.39
N GLY A 133 -0.59 -12.41 0.19
CA GLY A 133 -0.33 -12.37 1.63
C GLY A 133 0.75 -13.36 2.08
N GLY A 134 1.35 -13.08 3.22
CA GLY A 134 2.56 -13.74 3.67
C GLY A 134 2.48 -14.37 5.06
N PHE A 135 3.44 -15.23 5.29
CA PHE A 135 3.67 -15.95 6.55
C PHE A 135 5.14 -15.84 6.94
N ILE A 136 5.46 -16.28 8.13
CA ILE A 136 6.82 -16.44 8.65
C ILE A 136 7.00 -17.90 9.06
N ASP A 137 8.13 -18.49 8.72
CA ASP A 137 8.47 -19.84 9.20
C ASP A 137 9.02 -19.81 10.64
N TRP A 138 9.28 -21.00 11.18
CA TRP A 138 9.78 -21.13 12.54
C TRP A 138 11.15 -20.46 12.79
N PHE A 139 11.92 -20.22 11.74
CA PHE A 139 13.23 -19.55 11.81
C PHE A 139 13.15 -18.03 11.56
N GLY A 140 11.94 -17.48 11.32
CA GLY A 140 11.75 -16.07 11.04
C GLY A 140 11.91 -15.69 9.56
N PHE A 141 11.97 -16.66 8.64
CA PHE A 141 12.03 -16.38 7.20
C PHE A 141 10.64 -16.10 6.64
N PRO A 142 10.41 -14.92 6.02
CA PRO A 142 9.15 -14.61 5.40
C PRO A 142 8.98 -15.35 4.08
N PHE A 143 7.75 -15.81 3.83
CA PHE A 143 7.32 -16.38 2.56
C PHE A 143 5.88 -15.98 2.26
N CYS A 144 5.42 -16.11 1.03
CA CYS A 144 4.07 -15.70 0.64
C CYS A 144 3.36 -16.73 -0.22
N ARG A 145 2.03 -16.67 -0.21
CA ARG A 145 1.20 -17.45 -1.13
C ARG A 145 1.40 -16.92 -2.55
N GLY A 146 1.43 -17.80 -3.53
CA GLY A 146 1.63 -17.43 -4.94
C GLY A 146 3.09 -17.40 -5.38
N ARG A 147 4.06 -17.63 -4.46
CA ARG A 147 5.47 -17.67 -4.79
C ARG A 147 6.24 -18.70 -3.95
N ILE A 148 7.08 -19.47 -4.61
CA ILE A 148 8.08 -20.36 -3.97
C ILE A 148 9.45 -20.01 -4.54
N LEU A 149 10.30 -19.38 -3.74
CA LEU A 149 11.61 -18.87 -4.14
C LEU A 149 11.51 -17.95 -5.38
N ARG A 150 11.96 -18.43 -6.55
CA ARG A 150 11.91 -17.70 -7.82
C ARG A 150 10.74 -18.11 -8.72
N THR A 151 9.94 -19.08 -8.29
CA THR A 151 8.79 -19.58 -9.06
C THR A 151 7.54 -18.82 -8.65
N LEU A 152 6.93 -18.12 -9.59
CA LEU A 152 5.64 -17.44 -9.44
C LEU A 152 4.53 -18.38 -9.96
N GLU A 153 3.49 -18.53 -9.15
CA GLU A 153 2.31 -19.29 -9.56
C GLU A 153 1.46 -18.47 -10.55
N LYS A 154 0.71 -19.20 -11.36
CA LYS A 154 -0.39 -18.59 -12.11
C LYS A 154 -1.60 -18.43 -11.20
N ASP A 155 -2.27 -17.29 -11.31
CA ASP A 155 -3.56 -17.09 -10.66
C ASP A 155 -4.63 -17.92 -11.38
N ARG A 156 -5.27 -18.80 -10.64
CA ARG A 156 -6.40 -19.64 -11.06
C ARG A 156 -7.57 -19.54 -10.08
N GLY A 157 -7.57 -18.48 -9.24
CA GLY A 157 -8.52 -18.30 -8.16
C GLY A 157 -8.18 -19.08 -6.88
N GLN A 158 -7.00 -19.69 -6.79
CA GLN A 158 -6.62 -20.52 -5.63
C GLN A 158 -6.47 -19.74 -4.33
N TYR A 159 -6.37 -18.41 -4.41
CA TYR A 159 -6.25 -17.50 -3.27
C TYR A 159 -7.29 -16.36 -3.32
N ASP A 160 -8.50 -16.67 -3.77
CA ASP A 160 -9.62 -15.72 -3.77
C ASP A 160 -10.38 -15.69 -2.42
N ASP A 161 -9.97 -16.52 -1.48
CA ASP A 161 -10.52 -16.57 -0.12
C ASP A 161 -9.95 -15.47 0.78
N THR A 162 -10.80 -14.89 1.63
CA THR A 162 -10.33 -14.09 2.77
C THR A 162 -9.69 -15.01 3.79
N ARG A 163 -8.47 -14.67 4.24
CA ARG A 163 -7.70 -15.51 5.15
C ARG A 163 -6.78 -14.68 6.04
N ASP A 164 -6.63 -15.13 7.28
CA ASP A 164 -5.60 -14.63 8.17
C ASP A 164 -4.21 -14.92 7.61
N VAL A 165 -3.37 -13.89 7.58
CA VAL A 165 -1.97 -13.94 7.16
C VAL A 165 -1.10 -13.28 8.20
N PHE A 166 0.19 -13.59 8.21
CA PHE A 166 1.11 -12.96 9.15
C PHE A 166 1.50 -11.53 8.72
N TRP A 167 1.59 -11.30 7.40
CA TRP A 167 1.91 -9.98 6.86
C TRP A 167 1.22 -9.75 5.52
N VAL A 168 0.97 -8.50 5.21
CA VAL A 168 0.49 -8.03 3.90
C VAL A 168 1.56 -7.19 3.23
N SER A 169 1.55 -7.15 1.90
CA SER A 169 2.56 -6.40 1.14
C SER A 169 2.44 -4.90 1.34
N GLY A 170 3.58 -4.23 1.50
CA GLY A 170 3.68 -2.77 1.51
C GLY A 170 3.25 -2.11 0.19
N ALA A 171 3.12 -2.88 -0.90
CA ALA A 171 2.65 -2.35 -2.19
C ALA A 171 1.18 -1.93 -2.16
N ALA A 172 0.34 -2.59 -1.32
CA ALA A 172 -1.06 -2.22 -1.08
C ALA A 172 -1.46 -2.63 0.34
N PHE A 173 -1.24 -1.75 1.30
CA PHE A 173 -1.35 -1.99 2.73
C PHE A 173 -2.50 -1.14 3.31
N CYS A 174 -3.67 -1.76 3.54
CA CYS A 174 -4.83 -1.08 4.09
C CYS A 174 -4.93 -1.33 5.59
N CYS A 175 -4.77 -0.30 6.42
CA CYS A 175 -4.69 -0.42 7.87
C CYS A 175 -5.59 0.56 8.61
N ARG A 176 -5.90 0.20 9.88
CA ARG A 176 -6.49 1.15 10.83
C ARG A 176 -5.46 2.22 11.20
N ALA A 177 -5.79 3.47 10.96
CA ALA A 177 -4.92 4.60 11.26
C ALA A 177 -4.55 4.66 12.77
N GLU A 178 -5.50 4.34 13.64
CA GLU A 178 -5.27 4.29 15.09
C GLU A 178 -4.24 3.22 15.47
N VAL A 179 -4.37 2.00 14.89
CA VAL A 179 -3.45 0.91 15.19
C VAL A 179 -2.06 1.23 14.68
N PHE A 180 -1.95 1.74 13.43
CA PHE A 180 -0.67 2.19 12.88
C PHE A 180 0.03 3.19 13.79
N ARG A 181 -0.70 4.23 14.28
CA ARG A 181 -0.14 5.22 15.21
C ARG A 181 0.24 4.61 16.55
N ARG A 182 -0.60 3.75 17.13
CA ARG A 182 -0.34 3.08 18.41
C ARG A 182 0.91 2.21 18.38
N MET A 183 1.20 1.56 17.24
CA MET A 183 2.41 0.76 17.03
C MET A 183 3.65 1.63 16.74
N GLY A 184 3.51 2.95 16.63
CA GLY A 184 4.62 3.85 16.32
C GLY A 184 4.99 3.93 14.85
N GLY A 185 4.15 3.40 13.96
CA GLY A 185 4.38 3.36 12.52
C GLY A 185 5.42 2.33 12.08
N PHE A 186 5.98 2.53 10.90
CA PHE A 186 7.12 1.74 10.40
C PHE A 186 8.40 2.07 11.16
N ASP A 187 9.26 1.09 11.38
CA ASP A 187 10.61 1.35 11.87
C ASP A 187 11.46 1.96 10.75
N ALA A 188 11.78 3.25 10.90
CA ALA A 188 12.58 3.98 9.91
C ALA A 188 14.03 3.46 9.75
N GLY A 189 14.49 2.63 10.67
CA GLY A 189 15.79 1.96 10.58
C GLY A 189 15.88 0.96 9.42
N PHE A 190 14.74 0.43 8.93
CA PHE A 190 14.71 -0.42 7.73
C PHE A 190 14.98 0.37 6.45
N PHE A 191 14.74 1.65 6.42
CA PHE A 191 14.79 2.52 5.24
C PHE A 191 13.82 2.10 4.13
N ALA A 192 13.94 0.87 3.61
CA ALA A 192 13.03 0.20 2.68
C ALA A 192 13.20 -1.31 2.78
N HIS A 193 12.12 -2.04 2.55
CA HIS A 193 11.94 -3.49 2.65
C HIS A 193 11.93 -4.04 4.08
N MET A 194 11.00 -4.96 4.33
CA MET A 194 10.74 -5.64 5.61
C MET A 194 10.05 -4.78 6.69
N GLU A 195 9.89 -3.47 6.49
CA GLU A 195 9.21 -2.57 7.43
C GLU A 195 7.74 -2.94 7.64
N GLU A 196 7.06 -3.42 6.58
CA GLU A 196 5.68 -3.89 6.65
C GLU A 196 5.57 -5.21 7.41
N ILE A 197 6.55 -6.10 7.29
CA ILE A 197 6.59 -7.38 8.00
C ILE A 197 6.84 -7.13 9.48
N ASP A 198 7.79 -6.26 9.83
CA ASP A 198 8.04 -5.83 11.20
C ASP A 198 6.79 -5.19 11.83
N LEU A 199 6.12 -4.29 11.09
CA LEU A 199 4.91 -3.65 11.60
C LEU A 199 3.79 -4.68 11.83
N CYS A 200 3.55 -5.60 10.89
CA CYS A 200 2.57 -6.67 11.05
C CYS A 200 2.89 -7.58 12.26
N TRP A 201 4.18 -7.83 12.53
CA TRP A 201 4.59 -8.58 13.71
C TRP A 201 4.24 -7.87 15.03
N ARG A 202 4.28 -6.55 15.04
CA ARG A 202 3.96 -5.73 16.22
C ARG A 202 2.46 -5.48 16.42
N MET A 203 1.65 -5.65 15.37
CA MET A 203 0.19 -5.51 15.39
C MET A 203 -0.49 -6.72 16.03
#